data_a8d0f85c7ebc5d288416b2d9a75b3466
#
_entry.id   a8d0f85c7ebc5d288416b2d9a75b3466
#
_cell.length_a   1.000
_cell.length_b   1.000
_cell.length_c   1.000
_cell.angle_alpha   90.00
_cell.angle_beta   90.00
_cell.angle_gamma   90.00
#
_symmetry.space_group_name_H-M   'P 1'
#
loop_
_entity.id
_entity.type
_entity.pdbx_description
1 polymer ?
#
loop_
_entity_poly.entity_id
_entity_poly.type
_entity_poly.pdbx_seq_one_letter_code
_entity_poly.pdbx_strand_id
1 'polypeptide(L)'
;MPDNIKDDDLSIPKRVTLPNLLVPLRQNTGMLDPNRAVNPIVAQAHDAIVEHMDRNKQGQEQGQEADPIREAIKKALPIEVQNINEAIKHVGEALKLIGLKWDADPSTVRTPERFVNYLLEYMQPYSLPEILGSGFESVHDNTTIHGMIIQRDIPYYAVCEHHLLPFWGRAYIGYVPNKRIIGISKMARLVEAVGKKSPGLQEAHTEEIADAMHDGLDSKGSMVIIEATHTCMSCRGVRADARTITSCIRGIFRDVGTAREEFMALARGR
;
A
#
# COMPACT_ATOMS: atom_id res chain seq x y z
N MET A 1 43.07 -3.57 -23.60
CA MET A 1 42.49 -4.92 -23.44
C MET A 1 42.18 -5.10 -21.95
N PRO A 2 40.96 -5.09 -21.53
CA PRO A 2 40.62 -5.40 -20.14
C PRO A 2 40.32 -6.91 -19.97
N ASP A 3 40.86 -7.44 -18.92
CA ASP A 3 40.91 -8.85 -18.55
C ASP A 3 39.53 -9.44 -18.21
N ASN A 4 39.42 -10.70 -18.53
CA ASN A 4 38.27 -11.58 -18.25
C ASN A 4 37.90 -11.58 -16.75
N ILE A 5 36.74 -11.09 -16.43
CA ILE A 5 36.08 -11.33 -15.15
C ILE A 5 35.46 -12.73 -15.26
N LYS A 6 35.98 -13.67 -14.49
CA LYS A 6 35.42 -15.01 -14.36
C LYS A 6 34.10 -14.96 -13.58
N ASP A 7 33.07 -15.61 -14.12
CA ASP A 7 31.69 -15.66 -13.61
C ASP A 7 31.48 -16.37 -12.25
N ASP A 8 32.54 -16.77 -11.54
CA ASP A 8 32.43 -17.71 -10.42
C ASP A 8 32.42 -17.07 -9.02
N ASP A 9 32.40 -15.74 -8.88
CA ASP A 9 32.54 -15.09 -7.56
C ASP A 9 31.32 -14.27 -7.09
N LEU A 10 30.14 -14.59 -7.59
CA LEU A 10 28.88 -14.05 -7.05
C LEU A 10 28.35 -14.99 -5.96
N SER A 11 28.99 -15.00 -4.79
CA SER A 11 28.45 -15.63 -3.60
C SER A 11 27.24 -14.82 -3.09
N ILE A 12 26.08 -14.99 -3.73
CA ILE A 12 24.79 -14.59 -3.17
C ILE A 12 24.60 -15.41 -1.90
N PRO A 13 24.29 -14.79 -0.75
CA PRO A 13 24.01 -15.54 0.46
C PRO A 13 22.91 -16.56 0.17
N LYS A 14 23.24 -17.84 0.36
CA LYS A 14 22.33 -18.96 0.13
C LYS A 14 21.09 -18.77 1.01
N ARG A 15 19.92 -18.66 0.35
CA ARG A 15 18.57 -18.75 0.90
C ARG A 15 18.08 -17.50 1.68
N VAL A 16 17.32 -16.68 0.99
CA VAL A 16 16.18 -16.00 1.64
C VAL A 16 15.19 -17.11 2.02
N THR A 17 15.12 -17.46 3.30
CA THR A 17 14.16 -18.47 3.77
C THR A 17 12.77 -17.87 3.73
N LEU A 18 11.79 -18.61 3.22
CA LEU A 18 10.37 -18.25 3.14
C LEU A 18 9.81 -17.58 4.42
N PRO A 19 10.24 -17.95 5.65
CA PRO A 19 9.82 -17.25 6.86
C PRO A 19 10.11 -15.74 6.84
N ASN A 20 11.18 -15.30 6.19
CA ASN A 20 11.53 -13.89 6.12
C ASN A 20 10.71 -13.12 5.07
N LEU A 21 10.12 -13.79 4.09
CA LEU A 21 9.21 -13.19 3.13
C LEU A 21 7.79 -12.98 3.70
N LEU A 22 7.38 -13.86 4.62
CA LEU A 22 6.06 -13.82 5.26
C LEU A 22 6.02 -12.95 6.54
N VAL A 23 7.17 -12.68 7.16
CA VAL A 23 7.26 -11.85 8.37
C VAL A 23 6.75 -10.41 8.14
N PRO A 24 7.05 -9.70 7.04
CA PRO A 24 6.42 -8.40 6.78
C PRO A 24 4.91 -8.47 6.63
N LEU A 25 4.38 -9.52 6.00
CA LEU A 25 2.93 -9.74 5.88
C LEU A 25 2.26 -10.01 7.24
N ARG A 26 2.96 -10.65 8.18
CA ARG A 26 2.46 -10.89 9.54
C ARG A 26 2.61 -9.69 10.46
N GLN A 27 3.67 -8.91 10.37
CA GLN A 27 3.90 -7.76 11.27
C GLN A 27 3.00 -6.57 10.94
N ASN A 28 2.58 -6.40 9.69
CA ASN A 28 1.57 -5.41 9.30
C ASN A 28 0.13 -5.84 9.62
N THR A 29 -0.10 -7.10 10.00
CA THR A 29 -1.45 -7.58 10.40
C THR A 29 -1.87 -7.16 11.81
N GLY A 30 -1.04 -6.42 12.55
CA GLY A 30 -1.37 -5.91 13.89
C GLY A 30 -2.59 -4.97 13.94
N MET A 31 -3.12 -4.54 12.80
CA MET A 31 -4.41 -3.83 12.66
C MET A 31 -5.44 -4.55 11.78
N LEU A 32 -5.17 -5.75 11.32
CA LEU A 32 -6.14 -6.56 10.60
C LEU A 32 -6.91 -7.42 11.59
N ASP A 33 -8.23 -7.28 11.58
CA ASP A 33 -9.19 -8.14 12.26
C ASP A 33 -8.80 -9.63 12.09
N PRO A 34 -8.58 -10.41 13.17
CA PRO A 34 -8.26 -11.83 13.09
C PRO A 34 -9.35 -12.65 12.36
N ASN A 35 -10.55 -12.09 12.14
CA ASN A 35 -11.64 -12.69 11.37
C ASN A 35 -11.65 -12.26 9.88
N ARG A 36 -10.67 -11.48 9.42
CA ARG A 36 -10.58 -11.17 8.01
C ARG A 36 -10.21 -12.45 7.26
N ALA A 37 -11.12 -12.92 6.42
CA ALA A 37 -10.90 -14.10 5.59
C ALA A 37 -9.59 -13.91 4.80
N VAL A 38 -8.55 -14.63 5.21
CA VAL A 38 -7.31 -14.75 4.44
C VAL A 38 -7.75 -15.32 3.09
N ASN A 39 -7.30 -14.71 1.99
CA ASN A 39 -7.58 -15.24 0.66
C ASN A 39 -7.32 -16.75 0.69
N PRO A 40 -8.32 -17.61 0.34
CA PRO A 40 -8.22 -19.06 0.45
C PRO A 40 -6.96 -19.62 -0.21
N ILE A 41 -6.48 -18.98 -1.26
CA ILE A 41 -5.25 -19.33 -1.99
C ILE A 41 -4.01 -19.07 -1.13
N VAL A 42 -3.99 -17.97 -0.37
CA VAL A 42 -2.88 -17.64 0.55
C VAL A 42 -2.90 -18.57 1.77
N ALA A 43 -4.08 -18.96 2.26
CA ALA A 43 -4.22 -19.95 3.32
C ALA A 43 -3.71 -21.33 2.87
N GLN A 44 -4.09 -21.81 1.69
CA GLN A 44 -3.61 -23.07 1.13
C GLN A 44 -2.09 -23.05 0.88
N ALA A 45 -1.54 -21.94 0.40
CA ALA A 45 -0.09 -21.79 0.25
C ALA A 45 0.63 -21.81 1.60
N HIS A 46 0.07 -21.18 2.63
CA HIS A 46 0.61 -21.20 3.98
C HIS A 46 0.62 -22.62 4.56
N ASP A 47 -0.49 -23.36 4.44
CA ASP A 47 -0.60 -24.73 4.96
C ASP A 47 0.39 -25.67 4.24
N ALA A 48 0.53 -25.54 2.92
CA ALA A 48 1.51 -26.29 2.13
C ALA A 48 2.96 -25.98 2.54
N ILE A 49 3.27 -24.72 2.87
CA ILE A 49 4.60 -24.30 3.37
C ILE A 49 4.88 -24.92 4.74
N VAL A 50 3.93 -24.88 5.66
CA VAL A 50 4.08 -25.45 7.02
C VAL A 50 4.31 -26.95 6.92
N GLU A 51 3.54 -27.65 6.08
CA GLU A 51 3.68 -29.09 5.89
C GLU A 51 5.01 -29.51 5.26
N HIS A 52 5.57 -28.69 4.35
CA HIS A 52 6.90 -28.91 3.78
C HIS A 52 8.02 -28.65 4.81
N MET A 53 7.89 -27.58 5.61
CA MET A 53 8.88 -27.30 6.67
C MET A 53 8.94 -28.41 7.70
N ASP A 54 7.82 -29.04 8.04
CA ASP A 54 7.77 -30.15 8.98
C ASP A 54 8.35 -31.45 8.36
N ARG A 55 8.15 -31.69 7.06
CA ARG A 55 8.80 -32.81 6.32
C ARG A 55 10.31 -32.64 6.23
N ASN A 56 10.83 -31.44 5.99
CA ASN A 56 12.28 -31.18 5.92
C ASN A 56 12.98 -31.30 7.29
N LYS A 57 12.27 -31.05 8.40
CA LYS A 57 12.79 -31.33 9.75
C LYS A 57 13.01 -32.82 10.01
N GLN A 58 12.39 -33.69 9.22
CA GLN A 58 12.51 -35.16 9.36
C GLN A 58 13.59 -35.79 8.45
N GLY A 59 14.41 -34.98 7.77
CA GLY A 59 15.67 -35.46 7.15
C GLY A 59 15.52 -36.27 5.87
N GLN A 60 14.50 -36.04 5.06
CA GLN A 60 14.35 -36.68 3.74
C GLN A 60 14.62 -35.69 2.61
N GLU A 61 15.90 -35.50 2.26
CA GLU A 61 16.29 -34.90 0.97
C GLU A 61 16.53 -36.02 -0.05
N GLN A 62 15.73 -36.06 -1.10
CA GLN A 62 16.08 -36.75 -2.34
C GLN A 62 15.55 -35.96 -3.55
N GLY A 63 16.48 -35.62 -4.48
CA GLY A 63 16.23 -35.40 -5.89
C GLY A 63 15.80 -33.99 -6.31
N GLN A 64 16.44 -33.50 -7.35
CA GLN A 64 16.11 -32.26 -8.10
C GLN A 64 14.79 -32.41 -8.89
N GLU A 65 13.68 -32.68 -8.25
CA GLU A 65 12.36 -32.46 -8.83
C GLU A 65 11.89 -31.05 -8.46
N ALA A 66 11.27 -30.36 -9.43
CA ALA A 66 10.72 -29.03 -9.22
C ALA A 66 9.81 -29.07 -7.98
N ASP A 67 10.20 -28.30 -6.94
CA ASP A 67 9.49 -28.27 -5.66
C ASP A 67 8.01 -27.91 -5.88
N PRO A 68 7.07 -28.86 -5.69
CA PRO A 68 5.64 -28.64 -5.97
C PRO A 68 5.07 -27.44 -5.21
N ILE A 69 5.68 -27.10 -4.09
CA ILE A 69 5.30 -25.94 -3.26
C ILE A 69 5.76 -24.65 -3.91
N ARG A 70 6.95 -24.62 -4.49
CA ARG A 70 7.44 -23.46 -5.24
C ARG A 70 6.54 -23.16 -6.44
N GLU A 71 6.05 -24.17 -7.12
CA GLU A 71 5.10 -24.02 -8.23
C GLU A 71 3.69 -23.64 -7.74
N ALA A 72 3.24 -24.16 -6.62
CA ALA A 72 1.97 -23.76 -5.99
C ALA A 72 2.00 -22.30 -5.53
N ILE A 73 3.12 -21.86 -4.92
CA ILE A 73 3.33 -20.46 -4.54
C ILE A 73 3.38 -19.56 -5.76
N LYS A 74 4.09 -19.94 -6.82
CA LYS A 74 4.11 -19.20 -8.09
C LYS A 74 2.71 -19.04 -8.66
N LYS A 75 1.87 -20.07 -8.62
CA LYS A 75 0.48 -20.01 -9.11
C LYS A 75 -0.44 -19.17 -8.22
N ALA A 76 -0.16 -19.10 -6.93
CA ALA A 76 -1.00 -18.42 -5.94
C ALA A 76 -0.71 -16.92 -5.82
N LEU A 77 0.49 -16.49 -6.18
CA LEU A 77 0.90 -15.09 -6.09
C LEU A 77 0.63 -14.35 -7.40
N PRO A 78 0.23 -13.07 -7.36
CA PRO A 78 0.22 -12.23 -8.56
C PRO A 78 1.57 -12.30 -9.29
N ILE A 79 1.56 -12.16 -10.62
CA ILE A 79 2.75 -12.26 -11.48
C ILE A 79 3.88 -11.36 -10.99
N GLU A 80 3.53 -10.18 -10.45
CA GLU A 80 4.48 -9.22 -9.88
C GLU A 80 5.27 -9.78 -8.68
N VAL A 81 4.71 -10.73 -7.96
CA VAL A 81 5.34 -11.34 -6.77
C VAL A 81 6.15 -12.59 -7.12
N GLN A 82 5.90 -13.21 -8.29
CA GLN A 82 6.59 -14.45 -8.71
C GLN A 82 8.10 -14.27 -8.88
N ASN A 83 8.55 -13.06 -9.15
CA ASN A 83 9.94 -12.74 -9.47
C ASN A 83 10.61 -11.82 -8.44
N ILE A 84 10.17 -11.83 -7.18
CA ILE A 84 10.75 -10.97 -6.12
C ILE A 84 12.28 -11.22 -5.99
N ASN A 85 12.72 -12.46 -6.01
CA ASN A 85 14.15 -12.77 -5.92
C ASN A 85 14.94 -12.25 -7.13
N GLU A 86 14.36 -12.33 -8.34
CA GLU A 86 14.95 -11.74 -9.54
C GLU A 86 14.97 -10.22 -9.43
N ALA A 87 13.92 -9.59 -8.94
CA ALA A 87 13.87 -8.14 -8.72
C ALA A 87 14.96 -7.70 -7.72
N ILE A 88 15.14 -8.43 -6.61
CA ILE A 88 16.19 -8.15 -5.62
C ILE A 88 17.58 -8.25 -6.26
N LYS A 89 17.82 -9.29 -7.06
CA LYS A 89 19.07 -9.48 -7.80
C LYS A 89 19.35 -8.30 -8.74
N HIS A 90 18.39 -7.94 -9.59
CA HIS A 90 18.53 -6.84 -10.53
C HIS A 90 18.72 -5.47 -9.85
N VAL A 91 18.03 -5.23 -8.74
CA VAL A 91 18.27 -4.03 -7.93
C VAL A 91 19.70 -4.03 -7.41
N GLY A 92 20.20 -5.16 -6.90
CA GLY A 92 21.58 -5.27 -6.43
C GLY A 92 22.60 -5.01 -7.53
N GLU A 93 22.38 -5.58 -8.73
CA GLU A 93 23.22 -5.34 -9.91
C GLU A 93 23.22 -3.86 -10.31
N ALA A 94 22.04 -3.24 -10.40
CA ALA A 94 21.93 -1.82 -10.74
C ALA A 94 22.67 -0.92 -9.75
N LEU A 95 22.55 -1.20 -8.44
CA LEU A 95 23.26 -0.45 -7.41
C LEU A 95 24.78 -0.59 -7.53
N LYS A 96 25.29 -1.77 -7.87
CA LYS A 96 26.73 -1.98 -8.15
C LYS A 96 27.20 -1.19 -9.36
N LEU A 97 26.44 -1.20 -10.46
CA LEU A 97 26.77 -0.47 -11.69
C LEU A 97 26.90 1.04 -11.47
N ILE A 98 26.12 1.62 -10.55
CA ILE A 98 26.24 3.03 -10.17
C ILE A 98 27.30 3.29 -9.09
N GLY A 99 28.06 2.25 -8.67
CA GLY A 99 29.18 2.35 -7.74
C GLY A 99 28.82 2.19 -6.26
N LEU A 100 27.56 1.81 -5.92
CA LEU A 100 27.17 1.57 -4.54
C LEU A 100 27.60 0.15 -4.10
N LYS A 101 28.53 0.08 -3.15
CA LYS A 101 29.08 -1.19 -2.64
C LYS A 101 28.23 -1.72 -1.49
N TRP A 102 26.99 -2.08 -1.75
CA TRP A 102 26.02 -2.52 -0.75
C TRP A 102 26.37 -3.89 -0.11
N ASP A 103 27.16 -4.71 -0.78
CA ASP A 103 27.58 -6.05 -0.36
C ASP A 103 28.92 -6.08 0.41
N ALA A 104 29.57 -4.93 0.56
CA ALA A 104 30.85 -4.82 1.25
C ALA A 104 30.73 -4.84 2.78
N ASP A 105 29.54 -4.59 3.34
CA ASP A 105 29.31 -4.48 4.78
C ASP A 105 28.06 -5.30 5.19
N PRO A 106 28.13 -6.08 6.28
CA PRO A 106 27.00 -6.85 6.79
C PRO A 106 25.73 -6.02 7.06
N SER A 107 25.88 -4.73 7.38
CA SER A 107 24.73 -3.83 7.64
C SER A 107 23.97 -3.47 6.37
N THR A 108 24.62 -3.48 5.21
CA THR A 108 24.08 -3.09 3.91
C THR A 108 23.80 -4.24 2.96
N VAL A 109 24.25 -5.46 3.26
CA VAL A 109 24.09 -6.64 2.40
C VAL A 109 22.63 -6.92 2.02
N ARG A 110 21.66 -6.49 2.82
CA ARG A 110 20.23 -6.62 2.54
C ARG A 110 19.59 -5.35 1.93
N THR A 111 20.37 -4.38 1.48
CA THR A 111 19.81 -3.13 0.90
C THR A 111 18.93 -3.38 -0.32
N PRO A 112 19.28 -4.24 -1.30
CA PRO A 112 18.40 -4.53 -2.42
C PRO A 112 17.05 -5.15 -1.98
N GLU A 113 17.09 -6.09 -1.05
CA GLU A 113 15.89 -6.72 -0.48
C GLU A 113 15.01 -5.70 0.24
N ARG A 114 15.59 -4.84 1.07
CA ARG A 114 14.86 -3.79 1.80
C ARG A 114 14.20 -2.81 0.84
N PHE A 115 14.89 -2.46 -0.25
CA PHE A 115 14.34 -1.55 -1.26
C PHE A 115 13.15 -2.18 -2.00
N VAL A 116 13.27 -3.43 -2.42
CA VAL A 116 12.15 -4.15 -3.07
C VAL A 116 10.96 -4.29 -2.11
N ASN A 117 11.21 -4.68 -0.85
CA ASN A 117 10.16 -4.81 0.15
C ASN A 117 9.47 -3.47 0.43
N TYR A 118 10.22 -2.36 0.48
CA TYR A 118 9.66 -1.02 0.59
C TYR A 118 8.66 -0.73 -0.55
N LEU A 119 9.00 -1.05 -1.80
CA LEU A 119 8.09 -0.85 -2.92
C LEU A 119 6.86 -1.75 -2.81
N LEU A 120 7.03 -3.01 -2.40
CA LEU A 120 5.91 -3.95 -2.22
C LEU A 120 4.92 -3.51 -1.13
N GLU A 121 5.35 -2.78 -0.11
CA GLU A 121 4.45 -2.17 0.87
C GLU A 121 3.49 -1.15 0.23
N TYR A 122 3.86 -0.59 -0.92
CA TYR A 122 3.08 0.38 -1.69
C TYR A 122 2.51 -0.19 -3.00
N MET A 123 2.41 -1.53 -3.09
CA MET A 123 1.78 -2.23 -4.22
C MET A 123 0.72 -3.21 -3.71
N GLN A 124 -0.16 -2.73 -2.81
CA GLN A 124 -1.17 -3.55 -2.16
C GLN A 124 -2.55 -3.31 -2.78
N PRO A 125 -3.08 -4.27 -3.54
CA PRO A 125 -4.42 -4.15 -4.09
C PRO A 125 -5.45 -4.02 -2.96
N TYR A 126 -6.51 -3.26 -3.19
CA TYR A 126 -7.61 -3.12 -2.26
C TYR A 126 -8.96 -3.27 -2.96
N SER A 127 -9.98 -3.54 -2.17
CA SER A 127 -11.35 -3.66 -2.62
C SER A 127 -12.22 -2.60 -1.94
N LEU A 128 -12.82 -1.71 -2.72
CA LEU A 128 -13.76 -0.71 -2.20
C LEU A 128 -14.94 -1.34 -1.45
N PRO A 129 -15.59 -2.42 -1.96
CA PRO A 129 -16.66 -3.09 -1.21
C PRO A 129 -16.20 -3.63 0.15
N GLU A 130 -14.96 -4.10 0.28
CA GLU A 130 -14.43 -4.56 1.56
C GLU A 130 -14.18 -3.41 2.53
N ILE A 131 -13.74 -2.26 2.04
CA ILE A 131 -13.51 -1.08 2.86
C ILE A 131 -14.85 -0.42 3.24
N LEU A 132 -15.73 -0.20 2.27
CA LEU A 132 -16.96 0.57 2.43
C LEU A 132 -18.21 -0.30 2.71
N GLY A 133 -18.16 -1.60 2.35
CA GLY A 133 -19.31 -2.50 2.36
C GLY A 133 -19.94 -2.78 3.72
N SER A 134 -19.27 -2.46 4.82
CA SER A 134 -19.85 -2.45 6.17
C SER A 134 -20.48 -1.09 6.52
N GLY A 135 -20.87 -0.32 5.51
CA GLY A 135 -21.70 0.87 5.72
C GLY A 135 -23.01 0.45 6.38
N PHE A 136 -23.34 1.06 7.50
CA PHE A 136 -24.63 0.85 8.16
C PHE A 136 -25.65 1.71 7.42
N GLU A 137 -26.74 1.09 6.98
CA GLU A 137 -27.97 1.88 6.80
C GLU A 137 -28.23 2.54 8.15
N SER A 138 -28.52 3.83 8.14
CA SER A 138 -28.93 4.54 9.34
C SER A 138 -30.27 3.98 9.82
N VAL A 139 -30.24 2.82 10.48
CA VAL A 139 -31.43 2.11 11.01
C VAL A 139 -31.73 2.64 12.42
N HIS A 140 -31.58 3.92 12.64
CA HIS A 140 -32.19 4.53 13.80
C HIS A 140 -33.49 5.18 13.34
N ASP A 141 -34.60 4.44 13.51
CA ASP A 141 -35.99 4.90 13.50
C ASP A 141 -36.21 6.30 12.90
N ASN A 142 -36.42 6.38 11.59
CA ASN A 142 -36.80 7.61 10.88
C ASN A 142 -35.89 8.84 11.01
N THR A 143 -34.72 8.75 11.62
CA THR A 143 -33.77 9.87 11.67
C THR A 143 -32.83 9.84 10.48
N THR A 144 -33.20 10.55 9.42
CA THR A 144 -32.26 10.85 8.33
C THR A 144 -31.19 11.78 8.88
N ILE A 145 -29.92 11.35 8.83
CA ILE A 145 -28.79 12.21 9.17
C ILE A 145 -28.64 13.21 8.01
N HIS A 146 -28.88 14.48 8.30
CA HIS A 146 -28.81 15.57 7.30
C HIS A 146 -27.49 16.34 7.37
N GLY A 147 -26.71 16.15 8.43
CA GLY A 147 -25.45 16.85 8.65
C GLY A 147 -24.29 16.30 7.85
N MET A 148 -23.27 17.13 7.65
CA MET A 148 -21.99 16.74 7.09
C MET A 148 -21.19 15.95 8.11
N ILE A 149 -20.54 14.87 7.66
CA ILE A 149 -19.59 14.11 8.46
C ILE A 149 -18.20 14.41 7.93
N ILE A 150 -17.29 14.85 8.81
CA ILE A 150 -15.92 15.21 8.45
C ILE A 150 -14.95 14.44 9.33
N GLN A 151 -13.90 13.88 8.68
CA GLN A 151 -12.72 13.41 9.36
C GLN A 151 -11.51 14.17 8.84
N ARG A 152 -10.74 14.74 9.76
CA ARG A 152 -9.58 15.57 9.46
C ARG A 152 -8.31 14.96 10.01
N ASP A 153 -7.18 15.47 9.53
CA ASP A 153 -5.84 15.08 9.97
C ASP A 153 -5.54 13.58 9.80
N ILE A 154 -6.20 12.93 8.82
CA ILE A 154 -5.95 11.51 8.51
C ILE A 154 -4.52 11.37 7.99
N PRO A 155 -3.66 10.53 8.59
CA PRO A 155 -2.33 10.30 8.05
C PRO A 155 -2.41 9.77 6.60
N TYR A 156 -1.62 10.35 5.72
CA TYR A 156 -1.53 9.96 4.32
C TYR A 156 -0.08 9.69 3.96
N TYR A 157 0.18 8.52 3.38
CA TYR A 157 1.48 8.07 2.92
C TYR A 157 1.33 7.44 1.54
N ALA A 158 2.22 7.81 0.60
CA ALA A 158 2.23 7.25 -0.74
C ALA A 158 3.63 7.30 -1.33
N VAL A 159 3.80 6.72 -2.51
CA VAL A 159 5.03 6.74 -3.30
C VAL A 159 4.77 7.41 -4.62
N CYS A 160 5.61 8.38 -4.94
CA CYS A 160 5.54 9.10 -6.21
C CYS A 160 5.89 8.17 -7.38
N GLU A 161 5.03 8.08 -8.40
CA GLU A 161 5.24 7.19 -9.54
C GLU A 161 6.47 7.57 -10.40
N HIS A 162 6.85 8.86 -10.42
CA HIS A 162 7.97 9.33 -11.23
C HIS A 162 9.35 8.98 -10.68
N HIS A 163 9.48 8.95 -9.35
CA HIS A 163 10.80 8.84 -8.70
C HIS A 163 10.88 7.68 -7.70
N LEU A 164 9.78 6.98 -7.45
CA LEU A 164 9.65 5.94 -6.42
C LEU A 164 10.09 6.41 -5.03
N LEU A 165 9.98 7.72 -4.77
CA LEU A 165 10.27 8.33 -3.49
C LEU A 165 8.98 8.55 -2.69
N PRO A 166 9.02 8.39 -1.36
CA PRO A 166 7.84 8.56 -0.54
C PRO A 166 7.40 10.04 -0.48
N PHE A 167 6.11 10.25 -0.34
CA PHE A 167 5.54 11.52 0.06
C PHE A 167 4.45 11.28 1.10
N TRP A 168 4.26 12.23 1.98
CA TRP A 168 3.35 12.06 3.10
C TRP A 168 2.71 13.38 3.50
N GLY A 169 1.59 13.25 4.22
CA GLY A 169 0.85 14.42 4.67
C GLY A 169 -0.40 14.09 5.45
N ARG A 170 -1.43 14.88 5.21
CA ARG A 170 -2.73 14.76 5.85
C ARG A 170 -3.84 14.82 4.82
N ALA A 171 -4.82 13.95 5.00
CA ALA A 171 -6.06 14.00 4.24
C ALA A 171 -7.21 14.48 5.13
N TYR A 172 -8.12 15.24 4.51
CA TYR A 172 -9.33 15.77 5.08
C TYR A 172 -10.48 15.29 4.20
N ILE A 173 -11.43 14.58 4.77
CA ILE A 173 -12.56 14.00 4.03
C ILE A 173 -13.85 14.45 4.69
N GLY A 174 -14.77 14.97 3.88
CA GLY A 174 -16.13 15.23 4.27
C GLY A 174 -17.12 14.62 3.28
N TYR A 175 -18.26 14.17 3.80
CA TYR A 175 -19.36 13.74 2.97
C TYR A 175 -20.70 14.08 3.61
N VAL A 176 -21.73 14.24 2.78
CA VAL A 176 -23.11 14.39 3.22
C VAL A 176 -23.83 13.07 2.94
N PRO A 177 -24.28 12.36 3.98
CA PRO A 177 -24.97 11.09 3.81
C PRO A 177 -26.26 11.21 2.96
N ASN A 178 -26.55 10.18 2.18
CA ASN A 178 -27.88 9.99 1.59
C ASN A 178 -28.68 9.04 2.51
N LYS A 179 -28.51 7.74 2.36
CA LYS A 179 -29.17 6.72 3.19
C LYS A 179 -28.21 5.96 4.08
N ARG A 180 -26.92 5.99 3.74
CA ARG A 180 -25.89 5.20 4.38
C ARG A 180 -24.87 6.09 5.06
N ILE A 181 -24.44 5.68 6.26
CA ILE A 181 -23.27 6.20 6.94
C ILE A 181 -22.22 5.10 7.05
N ILE A 182 -20.96 5.47 7.11
CA ILE A 182 -19.87 4.51 7.32
C ILE A 182 -19.24 4.70 8.69
N GLY A 183 -18.68 3.63 9.22
CA GLY A 183 -17.88 3.72 10.43
C GLY A 183 -16.69 4.67 10.20
N ILE A 184 -16.41 5.54 11.17
CA ILE A 184 -15.37 6.58 11.05
C ILE A 184 -13.99 6.02 10.67
N SER A 185 -13.65 4.81 11.14
CA SER A 185 -12.39 4.14 10.76
C SER A 185 -12.28 3.80 9.27
N LYS A 186 -13.39 3.78 8.53
CA LYS A 186 -13.40 3.42 7.11
C LYS A 186 -12.78 4.50 6.23
N MET A 187 -12.98 5.77 6.57
CA MET A 187 -12.33 6.88 5.87
C MET A 187 -10.81 6.80 5.99
N ALA A 188 -10.30 6.53 7.20
CA ALA A 188 -8.86 6.37 7.40
C ALA A 188 -8.30 5.15 6.65
N ARG A 189 -9.03 4.02 6.64
CA ARG A 189 -8.64 2.82 5.86
C ARG A 189 -8.67 3.08 4.36
N LEU A 190 -9.61 3.86 3.87
CA LEU A 190 -9.68 4.23 2.46
C LEU A 190 -8.46 5.07 2.05
N VAL A 191 -8.08 6.07 2.86
CA VAL A 191 -6.89 6.89 2.62
C VAL A 191 -5.62 6.02 2.58
N GLU A 192 -5.46 5.12 3.54
CA GLU A 192 -4.34 4.19 3.59
C GLU A 192 -4.32 3.26 2.37
N ALA A 193 -5.46 2.68 2.02
CA ALA A 193 -5.57 1.75 0.89
C ALA A 193 -5.24 2.42 -0.43
N VAL A 194 -5.77 3.62 -0.69
CA VAL A 194 -5.48 4.38 -1.92
C VAL A 194 -4.00 4.77 -1.98
N GLY A 195 -3.41 5.22 -0.87
CA GLY A 195 -1.99 5.58 -0.82
C GLY A 195 -1.03 4.42 -1.02
N LYS A 196 -1.47 3.19 -0.72
CA LYS A 196 -0.64 1.97 -0.79
C LYS A 196 -0.95 1.05 -1.96
N LYS A 197 -1.91 1.37 -2.81
CA LYS A 197 -2.30 0.46 -3.92
C LYS A 197 -1.21 0.30 -4.98
N SER A 198 -0.51 1.37 -5.27
CA SER A 198 0.60 1.46 -6.23
C SER A 198 1.27 2.82 -6.09
N PRO A 199 2.52 3.00 -6.56
CA PRO A 199 3.04 4.33 -6.81
C PRO A 199 2.07 5.14 -7.66
N GLY A 200 1.88 6.42 -7.34
CA GLY A 200 0.86 7.23 -8.02
C GLY A 200 1.04 8.74 -7.83
N LEU A 201 0.02 9.47 -8.31
CA LEU A 201 -0.08 10.93 -8.20
C LEU A 201 -0.99 11.32 -7.05
N GLN A 202 -0.64 12.35 -6.31
CA GLN A 202 -1.48 12.90 -5.25
C GLN A 202 -2.85 13.34 -5.78
N GLU A 203 -2.88 13.91 -6.97
CA GLU A 203 -4.07 14.38 -7.68
C GLU A 203 -5.03 13.21 -7.92
N ALA A 204 -4.52 12.11 -8.50
CA ALA A 204 -5.31 10.91 -8.77
C ALA A 204 -5.84 10.26 -7.48
N HIS A 205 -5.02 10.18 -6.43
CA HIS A 205 -5.45 9.66 -5.14
C HIS A 205 -6.56 10.51 -4.51
N THR A 206 -6.47 11.84 -4.66
CA THR A 206 -7.50 12.77 -4.15
C THR A 206 -8.84 12.55 -4.84
N GLU A 207 -8.83 12.37 -6.17
CA GLU A 207 -10.03 12.08 -6.95
C GLU A 207 -10.62 10.71 -6.59
N GLU A 208 -9.78 9.69 -6.51
CA GLU A 208 -10.21 8.33 -6.20
C GLU A 208 -10.87 8.21 -4.81
N ILE A 209 -10.32 8.89 -3.81
CA ILE A 209 -10.94 8.94 -2.48
C ILE A 209 -12.29 9.67 -2.54
N ALA A 210 -12.39 10.77 -3.31
CA ALA A 210 -13.63 11.51 -3.47
C ALA A 210 -14.71 10.68 -4.19
N ASP A 211 -14.34 9.94 -5.24
CA ASP A 211 -15.24 9.06 -5.99
C ASP A 211 -15.69 7.88 -5.12
N ALA A 212 -14.79 7.27 -4.38
CA ALA A 212 -15.14 6.20 -3.43
C ALA A 212 -16.14 6.67 -2.37
N MET A 213 -15.99 7.88 -1.85
CA MET A 213 -16.90 8.47 -0.87
C MET A 213 -18.23 8.92 -1.49
N HIS A 214 -18.23 9.30 -2.77
CA HIS A 214 -19.45 9.72 -3.46
C HIS A 214 -20.20 8.52 -4.05
N ASP A 215 -19.59 7.85 -5.01
CA ASP A 215 -20.22 6.77 -5.78
C ASP A 215 -20.26 5.46 -4.98
N GLY A 216 -19.15 5.10 -4.33
CA GLY A 216 -19.03 3.88 -3.55
C GLY A 216 -19.94 3.84 -2.32
N LEU A 217 -20.19 4.99 -1.71
CA LEU A 217 -21.09 5.13 -0.56
C LEU A 217 -22.51 5.56 -0.91
N ASP A 218 -22.77 5.97 -2.15
CA ASP A 218 -24.03 6.59 -2.56
C ASP A 218 -24.35 7.83 -1.69
N SER A 219 -23.37 8.72 -1.51
CA SER A 219 -23.55 9.94 -0.73
C SER A 219 -24.14 11.07 -1.58
N LYS A 220 -24.76 12.07 -0.95
CA LYS A 220 -25.21 13.30 -1.62
C LYS A 220 -24.05 14.11 -2.19
N GLY A 221 -22.87 13.92 -1.66
CA GLY A 221 -21.64 14.53 -2.13
C GLY A 221 -20.47 14.26 -1.21
N SER A 222 -19.27 14.46 -1.73
CA SER A 222 -18.01 14.32 -1.00
C SER A 222 -17.07 15.48 -1.31
N MET A 223 -16.21 15.80 -0.37
CA MET A 223 -15.09 16.71 -0.53
C MET A 223 -13.85 16.13 0.13
N VAL A 224 -12.74 16.14 -0.61
CA VAL A 224 -11.44 15.63 -0.14
C VAL A 224 -10.39 16.68 -0.38
N ILE A 225 -9.52 16.87 0.59
CA ILE A 225 -8.29 17.67 0.48
C ILE A 225 -7.15 16.78 0.96
N ILE A 226 -6.05 16.75 0.21
CA ILE A 226 -4.78 16.16 0.65
C ILE A 226 -3.72 17.26 0.63
N GLU A 227 -3.02 17.42 1.75
CA GLU A 227 -1.85 18.28 1.90
C GLU A 227 -0.64 17.41 2.18
N ALA A 228 0.38 17.43 1.32
CA ALA A 228 1.54 16.54 1.44
C ALA A 228 2.86 17.22 1.07
N THR A 229 3.94 16.71 1.67
CA THR A 229 5.33 17.04 1.36
C THR A 229 5.91 15.93 0.49
N HIS A 230 6.46 16.31 -0.66
CA HIS A 230 7.06 15.39 -1.63
C HIS A 230 8.58 15.36 -1.50
N THR A 231 9.16 14.23 -1.10
CA THR A 231 10.63 14.12 -1.00
C THR A 231 11.30 14.22 -2.35
N CYS A 232 10.65 13.83 -3.44
CA CYS A 232 11.18 14.02 -4.79
C CYS A 232 11.43 15.50 -5.15
N MET A 233 10.77 16.42 -4.44
CA MET A 233 10.91 17.87 -4.56
C MET A 233 11.82 18.46 -3.50
N SER A 234 11.69 18.02 -2.24
CA SER A 234 12.38 18.64 -1.10
C SER A 234 13.80 18.13 -0.90
N CYS A 235 14.07 16.82 -1.05
CA CYS A 235 15.39 16.25 -0.76
C CYS A 235 16.35 16.20 -1.94
N ARG A 236 15.87 16.43 -3.16
CA ARG A 236 16.64 16.39 -4.42
C ARG A 236 16.03 17.33 -5.46
N GLY A 237 16.69 17.46 -6.64
CA GLY A 237 16.21 18.29 -7.75
C GLY A 237 16.13 19.76 -7.34
N VAL A 238 14.92 20.32 -7.33
CA VAL A 238 14.71 21.74 -7.01
C VAL A 238 14.95 22.09 -5.53
N ARG A 239 14.94 21.11 -4.64
CA ARG A 239 15.16 21.26 -3.19
C ARG A 239 14.23 22.29 -2.55
N ALA A 240 12.98 22.32 -2.99
CA ALA A 240 11.96 23.20 -2.44
C ALA A 240 11.17 22.47 -1.33
N ASP A 241 11.19 23.02 -0.13
CA ASP A 241 10.35 22.56 0.99
C ASP A 241 8.96 23.21 0.87
N ALA A 242 8.20 22.74 -0.12
CA ALA A 242 6.85 23.22 -0.38
C ALA A 242 5.85 22.08 -0.11
N ARG A 243 4.65 22.46 0.35
CA ARG A 243 3.52 21.56 0.48
C ARG A 243 2.64 21.64 -0.76
N THR A 244 2.27 20.48 -1.29
CA THR A 244 1.31 20.38 -2.37
C THR A 244 -0.07 20.13 -1.79
N ILE A 245 -1.05 20.91 -2.21
CA ILE A 245 -2.43 20.75 -1.80
C ILE A 245 -3.25 20.39 -3.03
N THR A 246 -3.95 19.26 -2.96
CA THR A 246 -4.92 18.82 -3.96
C THR A 246 -6.30 18.76 -3.34
N SER A 247 -7.34 19.04 -4.13
CA SER A 247 -8.71 18.97 -3.66
C SER A 247 -9.63 18.43 -4.74
N CYS A 248 -10.61 17.66 -4.31
CA CYS A 248 -11.67 17.14 -5.20
C CYS A 248 -13.03 17.27 -4.53
N ILE A 249 -14.04 17.61 -5.32
CA ILE A 249 -15.42 17.78 -4.87
C ILE A 249 -16.38 17.01 -5.78
N ARG A 250 -17.42 16.41 -5.18
CA ARG A 250 -18.49 15.70 -5.88
C ARG A 250 -19.87 16.09 -5.30
N GLY A 251 -20.90 15.93 -6.12
CA GLY A 251 -22.30 16.17 -5.73
C GLY A 251 -22.52 17.54 -5.10
N ILE A 252 -23.25 17.60 -3.98
CA ILE A 252 -23.70 18.84 -3.32
C ILE A 252 -22.57 19.85 -3.03
N PHE A 253 -21.34 19.40 -2.85
CA PHE A 253 -20.20 20.30 -2.66
C PHE A 253 -19.82 21.06 -3.93
N ARG A 254 -20.21 20.56 -5.10
CA ARG A 254 -20.04 21.26 -6.39
C ARG A 254 -21.11 22.31 -6.58
N ASP A 255 -22.34 21.99 -6.21
CA ASP A 255 -23.52 22.79 -6.53
C ASP A 255 -23.83 23.86 -5.49
N VAL A 256 -23.49 23.61 -4.21
CA VAL A 256 -23.82 24.48 -3.06
C VAL A 256 -22.55 25.04 -2.44
N GLY A 257 -22.31 26.34 -2.63
CA GLY A 257 -21.12 27.04 -2.12
C GLY A 257 -20.99 26.98 -0.60
N THR A 258 -22.10 27.11 0.13
CA THR A 258 -22.13 27.07 1.60
C THR A 258 -21.68 25.72 2.16
N ALA A 259 -21.95 24.61 1.48
CA ALA A 259 -21.46 23.29 1.89
C ALA A 259 -19.92 23.21 1.83
N ARG A 260 -19.31 23.82 0.80
CA ARG A 260 -17.84 23.94 0.71
C ARG A 260 -17.26 24.82 1.81
N GLU A 261 -17.90 25.95 2.08
CA GLU A 261 -17.47 26.89 3.13
C GLU A 261 -17.54 26.25 4.50
N GLU A 262 -18.60 25.51 4.81
CA GLU A 262 -18.75 24.74 6.04
C GLU A 262 -17.65 23.69 6.17
N PHE A 263 -17.43 22.89 5.11
CA PHE A 263 -16.34 21.92 5.11
C PHE A 263 -14.99 22.60 5.38
N MET A 264 -14.68 23.69 4.68
CA MET A 264 -13.40 24.40 4.82
C MET A 264 -13.22 24.96 6.23
N ALA A 265 -14.28 25.49 6.84
CA ALA A 265 -14.25 25.99 8.21
C ALA A 265 -13.98 24.86 9.21
N LEU A 266 -14.67 23.74 9.10
CA LEU A 266 -14.53 22.58 9.99
C LEU A 266 -13.19 21.85 9.78
N ALA A 267 -12.75 21.69 8.53
CA ALA A 267 -11.47 21.06 8.22
C ALA A 267 -10.26 21.86 8.74
N ARG A 268 -10.33 23.19 8.72
CA ARG A 268 -9.28 24.06 9.27
C ARG A 268 -9.33 24.23 10.79
N GLY A 269 -10.38 23.75 11.46
CA GLY A 269 -10.53 23.86 12.90
C GLY A 269 -10.84 25.27 13.40
N ARG A 270 -11.54 26.06 12.59
CA ARG A 270 -12.02 27.41 12.94
C ARG A 270 -13.52 27.42 13.10
#